data_f54dbff384299f9d1542a733e8a1e432
#
_entry.id   f54dbff384299f9d1542a733e8a1e432
#
_cell.length_a   1.000
_cell.length_b   1.000
_cell.length_c   1.000
_cell.angle_alpha   90.00
_cell.angle_beta   90.00
_cell.angle_gamma   90.00
#
_symmetry.space_group_name_H-M   'P 1'
#
loop_
_entity.id
_entity.type
_entity.pdbx_description
1 polymer ?
#
loop_
_entity_poly.entity_id
_entity_poly.type
_entity_poly.pdbx_seq_one_letter_code
_entity_poly.pdbx_strand_id
1 'polypeptide(L)'
;MSLGEFFPDVFKADYARRNLEVGSVVKLYVKDTKPPKEKRFIIVGKNIDGLCLATVYINSEINEKINYSPELKELHLSFLAAGRTYLDHDSFVDCSEFVIREQKEIELAIKNRPGVVIGKLCEVDLTAVKNKLINSPKIKGKDKKKFGFYPE
;
A
#
# COMPACT_ATOMS: atom_id res chain seq x y z
N MET A 1 18.63 -25.14 -5.11
CA MET A 1 17.35 -24.72 -5.71
C MET A 1 16.49 -24.01 -4.67
N SER A 2 15.93 -22.86 -5.01
CA SER A 2 15.00 -22.17 -4.13
C SER A 2 13.62 -22.82 -4.17
N LEU A 3 12.85 -22.67 -3.10
CA LEU A 3 11.48 -23.19 -3.04
C LEU A 3 10.61 -22.69 -4.20
N GLY A 4 10.85 -21.47 -4.69
CA GLY A 4 10.11 -20.91 -5.80
C GLY A 4 10.28 -21.63 -7.12
N GLU A 5 11.38 -22.34 -7.31
CA GLU A 5 11.63 -23.10 -8.53
C GLU A 5 10.78 -24.37 -8.63
N PHE A 6 10.26 -24.83 -7.49
CA PHE A 6 9.42 -26.02 -7.43
C PHE A 6 7.94 -25.73 -7.55
N PHE A 7 7.52 -24.45 -7.47
CA PHE A 7 6.12 -24.12 -7.58
C PHE A 7 5.68 -24.03 -9.03
N PRO A 8 4.67 -24.80 -9.45
CA PRO A 8 4.04 -24.63 -10.75
C PRO A 8 3.49 -23.21 -10.88
N ASP A 9 3.41 -22.68 -12.11
CA ASP A 9 2.91 -21.34 -12.37
C ASP A 9 1.51 -21.10 -11.79
N VAL A 10 0.67 -22.14 -11.76
CA VAL A 10 -0.68 -22.03 -11.19
C VAL A 10 -0.63 -21.70 -9.69
N PHE A 11 0.31 -22.25 -8.95
CA PHE A 11 0.48 -21.93 -7.52
C PHE A 11 1.05 -20.54 -7.32
N LYS A 12 1.96 -20.09 -8.18
CA LYS A 12 2.50 -18.74 -8.12
C LYS A 12 1.41 -17.70 -8.36
N ALA A 13 0.54 -17.92 -9.33
CA ALA A 13 -0.57 -17.05 -9.62
C ALA A 13 -1.59 -17.01 -8.47
N ASP A 14 -1.88 -18.16 -7.87
CA ASP A 14 -2.78 -18.27 -6.72
C ASP A 14 -2.18 -17.56 -5.49
N TYR A 15 -0.89 -17.76 -5.23
CA TYR A 15 -0.18 -17.06 -4.17
C TYR A 15 -0.25 -15.55 -4.35
N ALA A 16 0.01 -15.06 -5.57
CA ALA A 16 -0.05 -13.65 -5.87
C ALA A 16 -1.44 -13.07 -5.60
N ARG A 17 -2.50 -13.75 -6.03
CA ARG A 17 -3.87 -13.29 -5.80
C ARG A 17 -4.24 -13.22 -4.32
N ARG A 18 -3.81 -14.22 -3.52
CA ARG A 18 -4.06 -14.24 -2.08
C ARG A 18 -3.37 -13.10 -1.36
N ASN A 19 -2.20 -12.66 -1.86
CA ASN A 19 -1.41 -11.60 -1.24
C ASN A 19 -1.74 -10.21 -1.78
N LEU A 20 -2.71 -10.10 -2.70
CA LEU A 20 -3.26 -8.83 -3.15
C LEU A 20 -4.44 -8.37 -2.27
N GLU A 21 -4.42 -8.72 -1.00
CA GLU A 21 -5.48 -8.33 -0.08
C GLU A 21 -5.28 -6.92 0.44
N VAL A 22 -6.40 -6.27 0.75
CA VAL A 22 -6.39 -4.98 1.47
C VAL A 22 -5.68 -5.18 2.82
N GLY A 23 -4.71 -4.32 3.10
CA GLY A 23 -3.86 -4.42 4.28
C GLY A 23 -2.49 -5.00 4.01
N SER A 24 -2.26 -5.63 2.85
CA SER A 24 -0.94 -6.17 2.51
C SER A 24 0.08 -5.05 2.32
N VAL A 25 1.30 -5.26 2.84
CA VAL A 25 2.43 -4.35 2.69
C VAL A 25 3.37 -4.93 1.66
N VAL A 26 3.66 -4.15 0.63
CA VAL A 26 4.48 -4.57 -0.51
C VAL A 26 5.68 -3.65 -0.63
N LYS A 27 6.86 -4.24 -0.89
CA LYS A 27 8.10 -3.49 -1.08
C LYS A 27 8.59 -3.72 -2.51
N LEU A 28 8.50 -2.68 -3.33
CA LEU A 28 8.86 -2.74 -4.74
C LEU A 28 9.63 -1.51 -5.18
N TYR A 29 10.45 -1.70 -6.22
CA TYR A 29 11.03 -0.58 -6.94
C TYR A 29 9.92 0.10 -7.77
N VAL A 30 9.75 1.39 -7.56
CA VAL A 30 8.72 2.17 -8.25
C VAL A 30 9.35 3.28 -9.06
N LYS A 31 8.72 3.62 -10.19
CA LYS A 31 9.22 4.64 -11.14
C LYS A 31 8.53 5.99 -10.97
N ASP A 32 7.46 6.05 -10.20
CA ASP A 32 6.67 7.27 -10.00
C ASP A 32 7.24 8.21 -8.93
N THR A 33 8.33 7.82 -8.28
CA THR A 33 9.08 8.71 -7.38
C THR A 33 10.27 9.34 -8.12
N LYS A 34 10.76 10.50 -7.63
CA LYS A 34 11.91 11.20 -8.23
C LYS A 34 13.02 11.37 -7.20
N PRO A 35 14.14 10.60 -7.29
CA PRO A 35 14.39 9.57 -8.32
C PRO A 35 13.58 8.29 -8.07
N PRO A 36 13.45 7.41 -9.08
CA PRO A 36 12.85 6.09 -8.87
C PRO A 36 13.60 5.33 -7.79
N LYS A 37 12.89 4.65 -6.91
CA LYS A 37 13.50 3.94 -5.79
C LYS A 37 12.59 2.83 -5.26
N GLU A 38 13.15 2.00 -4.40
CA GLU A 38 12.40 1.00 -3.68
C GLU A 38 11.52 1.67 -2.63
N LYS A 39 10.24 1.33 -2.62
CA LYS A 39 9.27 1.90 -1.69
C LYS A 39 8.42 0.81 -1.07
N ARG A 40 8.00 1.04 0.17
CA ARG A 40 6.94 0.25 0.79
C ARG A 40 5.62 0.95 0.56
N PHE A 41 4.59 0.17 0.26
CA PHE A 41 3.23 0.70 0.16
C PHE A 41 2.22 -0.31 0.69
N ILE A 42 1.07 0.20 1.09
CA ILE A 42 -0.02 -0.61 1.62
C ILE A 42 -1.12 -0.65 0.57
N ILE A 43 -1.67 -1.83 0.30
CA ILE A 43 -2.88 -1.97 -0.50
C ILE A 43 -4.05 -1.62 0.42
N VAL A 44 -4.76 -0.53 0.10
CA VAL A 44 -5.85 -0.02 0.96
C VAL A 44 -7.22 -0.18 0.33
N GLY A 45 -7.30 -0.46 -0.96
CA GLY A 45 -8.58 -0.66 -1.64
C GLY A 45 -8.43 -1.34 -2.98
N LYS A 46 -9.52 -1.94 -3.43
CA LYS A 46 -9.65 -2.53 -4.78
C LYS A 46 -10.91 -1.95 -5.41
N ASN A 47 -10.86 -1.69 -6.72
CA ASN A 47 -12.07 -1.31 -7.41
C ASN A 47 -12.95 -2.55 -7.67
N ILE A 48 -14.22 -2.31 -8.00
CA ILE A 48 -15.21 -3.38 -8.20
C ILE A 48 -14.79 -4.34 -9.31
N ASP A 49 -14.18 -3.80 -10.37
CA ASP A 49 -13.73 -4.60 -11.52
C ASP A 49 -12.49 -5.44 -11.22
N GLY A 50 -11.82 -5.19 -10.09
CA GLY A 50 -10.59 -5.88 -9.74
C GLY A 50 -9.41 -5.56 -10.64
N LEU A 51 -9.46 -4.46 -11.40
CA LEU A 51 -8.40 -4.07 -12.33
C LEU A 51 -7.36 -3.15 -11.70
N CYS A 52 -7.77 -2.37 -10.71
CA CYS A 52 -6.92 -1.37 -10.06
C CYS A 52 -6.93 -1.53 -8.55
N LEU A 53 -5.79 -1.16 -7.96
CA LEU A 53 -5.58 -1.12 -6.52
C LEU A 53 -5.33 0.32 -6.11
N ALA A 54 -5.94 0.75 -5.00
CA ALA A 54 -5.54 1.96 -4.31
C ALA A 54 -4.44 1.60 -3.32
N THR A 55 -3.33 2.32 -3.39
CA THR A 55 -2.19 2.11 -2.51
C THR A 55 -1.78 3.43 -1.87
N VAL A 56 -1.13 3.35 -0.71
CA VAL A 56 -0.54 4.50 -0.03
C VAL A 56 0.90 4.17 0.36
N TYR A 57 1.78 5.14 0.22
CA TYR A 57 3.19 4.96 0.56
C TYR A 57 3.43 4.96 2.06
N ILE A 58 4.46 4.22 2.47
CA ILE A 58 5.06 4.33 3.79
C ILE A 58 6.42 5.03 3.60
N ASN A 59 6.59 6.18 4.25
CA ASN A 59 7.77 7.01 4.11
C ASN A 59 8.53 7.10 5.44
N SER A 60 9.86 7.21 5.38
CA SER A 60 10.69 7.36 6.58
C SER A 60 10.52 8.73 7.25
N GLU A 61 10.09 9.72 6.48
CA GLU A 61 9.88 11.08 6.98
C GLU A 61 8.82 11.79 6.16
N ILE A 62 8.27 12.87 6.73
CA ILE A 62 7.29 13.72 6.03
C ILE A 62 8.06 14.77 5.24
N ASN A 63 7.80 14.87 3.93
CA ASN A 63 8.41 15.88 3.09
C ASN A 63 7.81 17.25 3.38
N GLU A 64 8.52 18.08 4.12
CA GLU A 64 8.04 19.40 4.54
C GLU A 64 7.89 20.41 3.41
N LYS A 65 8.56 20.20 2.28
CA LYS A 65 8.39 21.06 1.09
C LYS A 65 7.01 20.91 0.47
N ILE A 66 6.45 19.71 0.54
CA ILE A 66 5.11 19.40 0.02
C ILE A 66 4.08 19.58 1.13
N ASN A 67 4.41 19.15 2.35
CA ASN A 67 3.51 19.17 3.51
C ASN A 67 3.91 20.33 4.44
N TYR A 68 3.71 21.54 3.97
CA TYR A 68 4.19 22.77 4.62
C TYR A 68 3.27 23.29 5.73
N SER A 69 2.10 22.73 5.93
CA SER A 69 1.16 23.18 6.97
C SER A 69 0.86 22.06 7.96
N PRO A 70 0.43 22.40 9.21
CA PRO A 70 0.02 21.37 10.15
C PRO A 70 -1.08 20.46 9.63
N GLU A 71 -2.03 21.00 8.87
CA GLU A 71 -3.15 20.27 8.30
C GLU A 71 -2.67 19.22 7.30
N LEU A 72 -1.67 19.54 6.47
CA LEU A 72 -1.08 18.60 5.53
C LEU A 72 -0.27 17.52 6.25
N LYS A 73 0.46 17.90 7.30
CA LYS A 73 1.25 16.95 8.10
C LYS A 73 0.36 15.93 8.82
N GLU A 74 -0.82 16.35 9.26
CA GLU A 74 -1.79 15.47 9.92
C GLU A 74 -2.32 14.36 9.02
N LEU A 75 -2.17 14.49 7.70
CA LEU A 75 -2.56 13.43 6.76
C LEU A 75 -1.57 12.27 6.74
N HIS A 76 -0.45 12.39 7.43
CA HIS A 76 0.56 11.34 7.56
C HIS A 76 0.41 10.67 8.93
N LEU A 77 0.11 9.38 8.90
CA LEU A 77 -0.12 8.60 10.13
C LEU A 77 1.20 7.98 10.61
N SER A 78 1.58 8.28 11.85
CA SER A 78 2.82 7.75 12.43
C SER A 78 2.69 6.25 12.72
N PHE A 79 3.64 5.46 12.19
CA PHE A 79 3.77 4.04 12.48
C PHE A 79 5.13 3.78 13.11
N LEU A 80 5.15 3.38 14.38
CA LEU A 80 6.38 2.98 15.05
C LEU A 80 6.79 1.58 14.58
N ALA A 81 8.09 1.35 14.45
CA ALA A 81 8.61 0.07 14.00
C ALA A 81 8.36 -1.06 15.01
N ALA A 82 8.28 -0.73 16.30
CA ALA A 82 8.04 -1.72 17.35
C ALA A 82 6.70 -2.44 17.11
N GLY A 83 6.74 -3.76 17.01
CA GLY A 83 5.55 -4.58 16.74
C GLY A 83 5.11 -4.65 15.28
N ARG A 84 5.83 -3.97 14.38
CA ARG A 84 5.54 -3.96 12.94
C ARG A 84 6.75 -4.49 12.18
N THR A 85 6.76 -5.80 11.94
CA THR A 85 7.91 -6.50 11.35
C THR A 85 8.24 -6.06 9.91
N TYR A 86 7.29 -5.42 9.24
CA TYR A 86 7.49 -4.89 7.88
C TYR A 86 8.17 -3.53 7.84
N LEU A 87 8.56 -2.98 9.00
CA LEU A 87 9.28 -1.70 9.10
C LEU A 87 10.66 -1.91 9.70
N ASP A 88 11.67 -1.24 9.11
CA ASP A 88 13.03 -1.21 9.63
C ASP A 88 13.25 -0.08 10.63
N HIS A 89 12.42 0.95 10.57
CA HIS A 89 12.47 2.14 11.43
C HIS A 89 11.08 2.77 11.51
N ASP A 90 10.90 3.68 12.46
CA ASP A 90 9.66 4.44 12.59
C ASP A 90 9.38 5.19 11.29
N SER A 91 8.14 5.17 10.86
CA SER A 91 7.75 5.63 9.54
C SER A 91 6.39 6.34 9.56
N PHE A 92 6.00 6.87 8.41
CA PHE A 92 4.71 7.57 8.25
C PHE A 92 3.96 7.00 7.07
N VAL A 93 2.67 6.74 7.27
CA VAL A 93 1.77 6.33 6.18
C VAL A 93 1.18 7.59 5.56
N ASP A 94 1.38 7.78 4.27
CA ASP A 94 0.89 8.95 3.55
C ASP A 94 -0.58 8.73 3.16
N CYS A 95 -1.47 9.32 3.95
CA CYS A 95 -2.92 9.26 3.71
C CYS A 95 -3.45 10.50 2.97
N SER A 96 -2.57 11.27 2.35
CA SER A 96 -2.97 12.47 1.60
C SER A 96 -3.49 12.14 0.20
N GLU A 97 -3.06 11.02 -0.38
CA GLU A 97 -3.45 10.65 -1.73
C GLU A 97 -3.37 9.14 -1.93
N PHE A 98 -4.14 8.65 -2.91
CA PHE A 98 -3.98 7.28 -3.41
C PHE A 98 -2.97 7.27 -4.54
N VAL A 99 -2.08 6.28 -4.55
CA VAL A 99 -1.31 5.91 -5.73
C VAL A 99 -2.02 4.71 -6.33
N ILE A 100 -2.64 4.90 -7.48
CA ILE A 100 -3.44 3.87 -8.14
C ILE A 100 -2.51 3.02 -9.01
N ARG A 101 -2.60 1.70 -8.84
CA ARG A 101 -1.78 0.74 -9.56
C ARG A 101 -2.66 -0.30 -10.23
N GLU A 102 -2.22 -0.78 -11.38
CA GLU A 102 -2.90 -1.89 -12.04
C GLU A 102 -2.68 -3.17 -11.23
N GLN A 103 -3.76 -3.91 -10.98
CA GLN A 103 -3.67 -5.16 -10.24
C GLN A 103 -2.72 -6.15 -10.90
N LYS A 104 -2.75 -6.26 -12.23
CA LYS A 104 -1.89 -7.17 -12.97
C LYS A 104 -0.40 -6.88 -12.77
N GLU A 105 -0.03 -5.61 -12.67
CA GLU A 105 1.35 -5.20 -12.43
C GLU A 105 1.86 -5.75 -11.09
N ILE A 106 1.07 -5.56 -10.04
CA ILE A 106 1.44 -6.01 -8.70
C ILE A 106 1.36 -7.53 -8.60
N GLU A 107 0.35 -8.14 -9.18
CA GLU A 107 0.21 -9.59 -9.25
C GLU A 107 1.43 -10.24 -9.91
N LEU A 108 1.88 -9.67 -11.03
CA LEU A 108 3.07 -10.16 -11.73
C LEU A 108 4.34 -10.00 -10.89
N ALA A 109 4.49 -8.87 -10.19
CA ALA A 109 5.63 -8.63 -9.31
C ALA A 109 5.67 -9.65 -8.17
N ILE A 110 4.54 -9.96 -7.55
CA ILE A 110 4.44 -10.96 -6.49
C ILE A 110 4.72 -12.36 -7.04
N LYS A 111 4.17 -12.68 -8.21
CA LYS A 111 4.42 -13.96 -8.88
C LYS A 111 5.89 -14.19 -9.13
N ASN A 112 6.60 -13.16 -9.63
CA ASN A 112 8.03 -13.27 -9.96
C ASN A 112 8.92 -13.25 -8.72
N ARG A 113 8.53 -12.52 -7.67
CA ARG A 113 9.31 -12.37 -6.44
C ARG A 113 8.36 -12.36 -5.23
N PRO A 114 7.93 -13.53 -4.74
CA PRO A 114 6.97 -13.58 -3.61
C PRO A 114 7.43 -12.82 -2.37
N GLY A 115 8.74 -12.68 -2.16
CA GLY A 115 9.31 -11.93 -1.05
C GLY A 115 9.02 -10.43 -1.05
N VAL A 116 8.41 -9.87 -2.11
CA VAL A 116 8.03 -8.46 -2.12
C VAL A 116 6.85 -8.16 -1.19
N VAL A 117 6.04 -9.15 -0.85
CA VAL A 117 5.00 -9.01 0.19
C VAL A 117 5.70 -9.21 1.53
N ILE A 118 5.89 -8.13 2.27
CA ILE A 118 6.70 -8.13 3.50
C ILE A 118 5.89 -8.15 4.78
N GLY A 119 4.59 -8.03 4.70
CA GLY A 119 3.73 -8.06 5.87
C GLY A 119 2.28 -7.70 5.57
N LYS A 120 1.52 -7.60 6.63
CA LYS A 120 0.12 -7.24 6.57
C LYS A 120 -0.22 -6.38 7.79
N LEU A 121 -1.02 -5.34 7.61
CA LEU A 121 -1.49 -4.53 8.73
C LEU A 121 -2.39 -5.37 9.63
N CYS A 122 -2.27 -5.17 10.94
CA CYS A 122 -3.27 -5.69 11.86
C CYS A 122 -4.58 -4.91 11.67
N GLU A 123 -5.67 -5.46 12.19
CA GLU A 123 -7.00 -4.85 12.03
C GLU A 123 -7.07 -3.43 12.58
N VAL A 124 -6.43 -3.18 13.73
CA VAL A 124 -6.39 -1.85 14.34
C VAL A 124 -5.70 -0.84 13.43
N ASP A 125 -4.54 -1.20 12.89
CA ASP A 125 -3.78 -0.33 11.99
C ASP A 125 -4.53 -0.08 10.69
N LEU A 126 -5.13 -1.11 10.11
CA LEU A 126 -5.90 -0.98 8.88
C LEU A 126 -7.10 -0.05 9.08
N THR A 127 -7.80 -0.17 10.20
CA THR A 127 -8.92 0.70 10.54
C THR A 127 -8.45 2.15 10.68
N ALA A 128 -7.33 2.38 11.35
CA ALA A 128 -6.75 3.72 11.50
C ALA A 128 -6.41 4.35 10.14
N VAL A 129 -5.78 3.59 9.26
CA VAL A 129 -5.44 4.05 7.91
C VAL A 129 -6.70 4.38 7.11
N LYS A 130 -7.69 3.48 7.11
CA LYS A 130 -8.96 3.70 6.40
C LYS A 130 -9.69 4.95 6.90
N ASN A 131 -9.77 5.14 8.21
CA ASN A 131 -10.41 6.32 8.79
C ASN A 131 -9.70 7.60 8.37
N LYS A 132 -8.37 7.58 8.35
CA LYS A 132 -7.59 8.74 7.92
C LYS A 132 -7.84 9.05 6.44
N LEU A 133 -7.92 8.03 5.61
CA LEU A 133 -8.20 8.18 4.17
C LEU A 133 -9.60 8.69 3.91
N ILE A 134 -10.61 8.18 4.62
CA ILE A 134 -12.00 8.62 4.49
C ILE A 134 -12.11 10.12 4.80
N ASN A 135 -11.38 10.59 5.81
CA ASN A 135 -11.42 11.98 6.24
C ASN A 135 -10.41 12.89 5.54
N SER A 136 -9.61 12.36 4.61
CA SER A 136 -8.62 13.15 3.90
C SER A 136 -9.28 14.09 2.89
N PRO A 137 -9.10 15.41 3.03
CA PRO A 137 -9.72 16.36 2.10
C PRO A 137 -9.06 16.39 0.73
N LYS A 138 -7.86 15.82 0.61
CA LYS A 138 -7.12 15.78 -0.65
C LYS A 138 -7.55 14.64 -1.57
N ILE A 139 -8.26 13.63 -1.04
CA ILE A 139 -8.74 12.51 -1.83
C ILE A 139 -10.17 12.80 -2.27
N LYS A 140 -10.42 12.70 -3.58
CA LYS A 140 -11.75 12.97 -4.13
C LYS A 140 -12.76 11.91 -3.67
N GLY A 141 -13.99 12.35 -3.41
CA GLY A 141 -15.07 11.46 -2.97
C GLY A 141 -15.35 10.33 -3.94
N LYS A 142 -15.25 10.60 -5.26
CA LYS A 142 -15.46 9.56 -6.29
C LYS A 142 -14.40 8.46 -6.21
N ASP A 143 -13.16 8.80 -5.87
CA ASP A 143 -12.09 7.83 -5.72
C ASP A 143 -12.29 7.00 -4.46
N LYS A 144 -12.71 7.63 -3.37
CA LYS A 144 -13.07 6.90 -2.14
C LYS A 144 -14.16 5.88 -2.40
N LYS A 145 -15.21 6.28 -3.14
CA LYS A 145 -16.31 5.39 -3.50
C LYS A 145 -15.85 4.27 -4.42
N LYS A 146 -15.02 4.59 -5.41
CA LYS A 146 -14.50 3.63 -6.39
C LYS A 146 -13.74 2.49 -5.71
N PHE A 147 -13.01 2.77 -4.63
CA PHE A 147 -12.20 1.81 -3.93
C PHE A 147 -12.84 1.28 -2.63
N GLY A 148 -14.13 1.46 -2.47
CA GLY A 148 -14.90 0.85 -1.39
C GLY A 148 -14.81 1.50 -0.03
N PHE A 149 -14.46 2.78 0.04
CA PHE A 149 -14.36 3.50 1.31
C PHE A 149 -15.69 4.03 1.82
N TYR A 150 -16.70 4.13 0.94
CA TYR A 150 -18.05 4.48 1.34
C TYR A 150 -18.99 3.30 1.09
N PRO A 151 -19.87 2.98 2.02
CA PRO A 151 -20.92 2.00 1.77
C PRO A 151 -21.86 2.53 0.68
N GLU A 152 -22.36 1.62 -0.13
CA GLU A 152 -23.36 1.97 -1.16
C GLU A 152 -24.69 2.29 -0.54
#